data_9f7d1643346d1beafa886991058da73e
#
_entry.id   9f7d1643346d1beafa886991058da73e
#
_cell.length_a   1.000
_cell.length_b   1.000
_cell.length_c   1.000
_cell.angle_alpha   90.00
_cell.angle_beta   90.00
_cell.angle_gamma   90.00
#
_symmetry.space_group_name_H-M   'P 1'
#
loop_
_entity.id
_entity.type
_entity.pdbx_description
1 polymer ?
#
loop_
_entity_poly.entity_id
_entity_poly.type
_entity_poly.pdbx_seq_one_letter_code
_entity_poly.pdbx_strand_id
1 'polypeptide(L)'
;VGKIENVPDGAVVRLYEPQGQMLRGIGVDTLAGGRFSFRDTVAFPKVVQISVTVGDYRGGTLDVWVAPGKRIEVRGEDKQAWLWEAASDIAEQADEDMYRALVEPQICELNWFQDMLNTQQDFARYMELFGQVSEKTVRRMQTAPVTRVWLNKLAECARLLQFGIGTAHKAEMLALYDRMTEEQRQSPM
;
A
#
# COMPACT_ATOMS: atom_id res chain seq x y z
N VAL A 1 -4.13 -10.91 -12.26
CA VAL A 1 -5.58 -11.13 -12.44
C VAL A 1 -6.29 -10.96 -11.10
N GLY A 2 -7.52 -10.46 -11.11
CA GLY A 2 -8.29 -10.27 -9.88
C GLY A 2 -9.72 -10.76 -9.98
N LYS A 3 -10.26 -11.13 -8.81
CA LYS A 3 -11.67 -11.44 -8.60
C LYS A 3 -12.15 -10.66 -7.38
N ILE A 4 -13.10 -9.76 -7.59
CA ILE A 4 -13.69 -8.93 -6.54
C ILE A 4 -15.17 -9.21 -6.48
N GLU A 5 -15.67 -9.49 -5.29
CA GLU A 5 -17.08 -9.75 -5.04
C GLU A 5 -17.79 -8.43 -4.68
N ASN A 6 -19.10 -8.40 -4.75
CA ASN A 6 -19.95 -7.27 -4.34
C ASN A 6 -19.56 -5.89 -4.90
N VAL A 7 -18.87 -5.86 -6.04
CA VAL A 7 -18.56 -4.64 -6.78
C VAL A 7 -19.26 -4.72 -8.13
N PRO A 8 -20.02 -3.70 -8.56
CA PRO A 8 -20.79 -3.75 -9.80
C PRO A 8 -19.88 -3.82 -11.02
N ASP A 9 -20.35 -4.51 -12.07
CA ASP A 9 -19.73 -4.47 -13.38
C ASP A 9 -19.65 -3.02 -13.88
N GLY A 10 -18.60 -2.70 -14.62
CA GLY A 10 -18.32 -1.33 -15.04
C GLY A 10 -17.47 -0.52 -14.05
N ALA A 11 -17.22 -1.02 -12.83
CA ALA A 11 -16.27 -0.40 -11.92
C ALA A 11 -14.85 -0.39 -12.53
N VAL A 12 -14.17 0.74 -12.42
CA VAL A 12 -12.85 0.95 -13.05
C VAL A 12 -11.74 0.58 -12.09
N VAL A 13 -10.94 -0.41 -12.47
CA VAL A 13 -9.73 -0.81 -11.75
C VAL A 13 -8.52 -0.15 -12.40
N ARG A 14 -7.66 0.45 -11.60
CA ARG A 14 -6.44 1.12 -12.09
C ARG A 14 -5.21 0.51 -11.44
N LEU A 15 -4.17 0.42 -12.26
CA LEU A 15 -2.83 0.01 -11.84
C LEU A 15 -1.91 1.23 -11.88
N TYR A 16 -1.20 1.46 -10.79
CA TYR A 16 -0.25 2.57 -10.65
C TYR A 16 1.14 2.07 -10.30
N GLU A 17 2.12 2.82 -10.71
CA GLU A 17 3.51 2.69 -10.28
C GLU A 17 3.87 3.90 -9.41
N PRO A 18 4.29 3.69 -8.15
CA PRO A 18 4.81 4.77 -7.31
C PRO A 18 6.07 5.39 -7.93
N GLN A 19 6.11 6.71 -8.01
CA GLN A 19 7.27 7.49 -8.48
C GLN A 19 7.51 8.65 -7.50
N GLY A 20 8.31 8.41 -6.48
CA GLY A 20 8.48 9.36 -5.38
C GLY A 20 7.15 9.66 -4.69
N GLN A 21 6.70 10.92 -4.78
CA GLN A 21 5.42 11.34 -4.19
C GLN A 21 4.22 11.18 -5.12
N MET A 22 4.42 10.79 -6.36
CA MET A 22 3.37 10.68 -7.37
C MET A 22 3.05 9.23 -7.70
N LEU A 23 1.82 9.01 -8.16
CA LEU A 23 1.38 7.74 -8.73
C LEU A 23 1.25 7.90 -10.25
N ARG A 24 2.03 7.14 -10.99
CA ARG A 24 1.90 7.06 -12.44
C ARG A 24 0.93 5.95 -12.81
N GLY A 25 -0.17 6.28 -13.49
CA GLY A 25 -1.07 5.27 -14.06
C GLY A 25 -0.36 4.46 -15.15
N ILE A 26 -0.37 3.14 -15.01
CA ILE A 26 0.26 2.20 -15.95
C ILE A 26 -0.71 1.20 -16.55
N GLY A 27 -1.93 1.10 -16.03
CA GLY A 27 -2.96 0.23 -16.55
C GLY A 27 -4.36 0.63 -16.08
N VAL A 28 -5.35 0.34 -16.91
CA VAL A 28 -6.77 0.50 -16.60
C VAL A 28 -7.51 -0.71 -17.13
N ASP A 29 -8.40 -1.27 -16.31
CA ASP A 29 -9.33 -2.30 -16.71
C ASP A 29 -10.71 -2.01 -16.08
N THR A 30 -11.73 -2.72 -16.54
CA THR A 30 -13.10 -2.56 -16.06
C THR A 30 -13.61 -3.91 -15.58
N LEU A 31 -14.23 -3.94 -14.38
CA LEU A 31 -14.80 -5.16 -13.86
C LEU A 31 -15.89 -5.69 -14.77
N ALA A 32 -15.78 -6.96 -15.13
CA ALA A 32 -16.77 -7.73 -15.85
C ALA A 32 -16.93 -9.11 -15.17
N GLY A 33 -18.11 -9.40 -14.66
CA GLY A 33 -18.35 -10.59 -13.83
C GLY A 33 -17.47 -10.63 -12.59
N GLY A 34 -17.20 -9.46 -11.99
CA GLY A 34 -16.31 -9.31 -10.84
C GLY A 34 -14.84 -9.56 -11.13
N ARG A 35 -14.40 -9.58 -12.39
CA ARG A 35 -13.01 -9.90 -12.77
C ARG A 35 -12.34 -8.74 -13.47
N PHE A 36 -11.00 -8.65 -13.27
CA PHE A 36 -10.11 -7.77 -14.01
C PHE A 36 -8.77 -8.46 -14.29
N SER A 37 -8.01 -7.90 -15.24
CA SER A 37 -6.66 -8.41 -15.54
C SER A 37 -5.72 -7.32 -16.04
N PHE A 38 -4.47 -7.40 -15.61
CA PHE A 38 -3.38 -6.61 -16.17
C PHE A 38 -2.29 -7.54 -16.69
N ARG A 39 -1.59 -7.10 -17.73
CA ARG A 39 -0.35 -7.72 -18.22
C ARG A 39 0.69 -6.64 -18.38
N ASP A 40 1.84 -6.87 -17.81
CA ASP A 40 2.99 -5.97 -17.93
C ASP A 40 4.28 -6.80 -17.96
N THR A 41 5.36 -6.19 -18.45
CA THR A 41 6.69 -6.76 -18.42
C THR A 41 7.55 -5.95 -17.47
N VAL A 42 8.06 -6.62 -16.44
CA VAL A 42 8.94 -6.00 -15.45
C VAL A 42 10.32 -6.64 -15.50
N ALA A 43 11.38 -5.84 -15.34
CA ALA A 43 12.76 -6.31 -15.38
C ALA A 43 13.25 -6.84 -14.02
N PHE A 44 12.66 -6.38 -12.94
CA PHE A 44 12.99 -6.72 -11.55
C PHE A 44 11.76 -6.60 -10.64
N PRO A 45 11.79 -7.22 -9.46
CA PRO A 45 10.69 -7.07 -8.50
C PRO A 45 10.47 -5.63 -8.11
N LYS A 46 9.22 -5.17 -8.18
CA LYS A 46 8.79 -3.81 -7.77
C LYS A 46 7.38 -3.85 -7.20
N VAL A 47 7.03 -2.83 -6.41
CA VAL A 47 5.67 -2.61 -5.95
C VAL A 47 4.85 -1.87 -7.02
N VAL A 48 3.61 -2.25 -7.17
CA VAL A 48 2.56 -1.51 -7.90
C VAL A 48 1.35 -1.36 -7.00
N GLN A 49 0.49 -0.39 -7.28
CA GLN A 49 -0.71 -0.14 -6.49
C GLN A 49 -1.96 -0.38 -7.33
N ILE A 50 -2.93 -1.08 -6.77
CA ILE A 50 -4.23 -1.33 -7.40
C ILE A 50 -5.29 -0.53 -6.65
N SER A 51 -6.12 0.20 -7.38
CA SER A 51 -7.31 0.88 -6.84
C SER A 51 -8.55 0.53 -7.64
N VAL A 52 -9.73 0.76 -7.05
CA VAL A 52 -11.01 0.68 -7.74
C VAL A 52 -11.78 1.97 -7.57
N THR A 53 -12.52 2.35 -8.61
CA THR A 53 -13.46 3.46 -8.59
C THR A 53 -14.86 2.93 -8.89
N VAL A 54 -15.81 3.23 -8.00
CA VAL A 54 -17.22 2.83 -8.13
C VAL A 54 -18.07 4.09 -7.97
N GLY A 55 -18.63 4.60 -9.05
CA GLY A 55 -19.29 5.92 -9.03
C GLY A 55 -18.31 7.00 -8.54
N ASP A 56 -18.70 7.73 -7.51
CA ASP A 56 -17.86 8.77 -6.89
C ASP A 56 -16.89 8.24 -5.82
N TYR A 57 -17.00 6.95 -5.45
CA TYR A 57 -16.12 6.33 -4.48
C TYR A 57 -14.72 6.15 -5.05
N ARG A 58 -13.74 6.65 -4.32
CA ARG A 58 -12.32 6.47 -4.59
C ARG A 58 -11.66 5.93 -3.33
N GLY A 59 -11.59 4.60 -3.23
CA GLY A 59 -10.97 3.91 -2.09
C GLY A 59 -9.46 4.04 -2.06
N GLY A 60 -8.86 3.44 -1.04
CA GLY A 60 -7.42 3.29 -0.93
C GLY A 60 -6.84 2.37 -2.02
N THR A 61 -5.57 2.06 -1.87
CA THR A 61 -4.84 1.20 -2.79
C THR A 61 -4.34 -0.05 -2.10
N LEU A 62 -4.31 -1.16 -2.81
CA LEU A 62 -3.58 -2.37 -2.43
C LEU A 62 -2.17 -2.32 -3.01
N ASP A 63 -1.16 -2.46 -2.18
CA ASP A 63 0.22 -2.66 -2.61
C ASP A 63 0.42 -4.11 -3.05
N VAL A 64 0.93 -4.29 -4.27
CA VAL A 64 1.14 -5.60 -4.88
C VAL A 64 2.56 -5.67 -5.43
N TRP A 65 3.31 -6.67 -5.00
CA TRP A 65 4.64 -6.92 -5.56
C TRP A 65 4.53 -7.72 -6.86
N VAL A 66 5.18 -7.21 -7.90
CA VAL A 66 5.27 -7.85 -9.21
C VAL A 66 6.72 -8.19 -9.53
N ALA A 67 6.94 -9.33 -10.21
CA ALA A 67 8.27 -9.78 -10.60
C ALA A 67 8.23 -10.44 -11.98
N PRO A 68 9.38 -10.55 -12.68
CA PRO A 68 9.46 -11.16 -14.02
C PRO A 68 8.88 -12.57 -14.04
N GLY A 69 7.96 -12.84 -14.97
CA GLY A 69 7.37 -14.16 -15.18
C GLY A 69 6.41 -14.64 -14.07
N LYS A 70 6.13 -13.81 -13.07
CA LYS A 70 5.25 -14.18 -11.95
C LYS A 70 3.81 -13.83 -12.23
N ARG A 71 2.91 -14.68 -11.72
CA ARG A 71 1.46 -14.46 -11.71
C ARG A 71 1.02 -14.05 -10.32
N ILE A 72 0.21 -13.02 -10.24
CA ILE A 72 -0.39 -12.54 -9.02
C ILE A 72 -1.92 -12.70 -9.13
N GLU A 73 -2.54 -13.23 -8.09
CA GLU A 73 -3.99 -13.32 -7.95
C GLU A 73 -4.44 -12.35 -6.87
N VAL A 74 -5.38 -11.47 -7.22
CA VAL A 74 -5.98 -10.51 -6.29
C VAL A 74 -7.40 -10.93 -5.98
N ARG A 75 -7.77 -10.90 -4.70
CA ARG A 75 -9.11 -11.20 -4.22
C ARG A 75 -9.60 -10.11 -3.29
N GLY A 76 -10.89 -9.81 -3.36
CA GLY A 76 -11.52 -8.85 -2.48
C GLY A 76 -13.02 -9.07 -2.41
N GLU A 77 -13.64 -8.65 -1.31
CA GLU A 77 -15.07 -8.84 -1.06
C GLU A 77 -15.91 -7.63 -1.48
N ASP A 78 -15.29 -6.44 -1.56
CA ASP A 78 -15.99 -5.20 -1.88
C ASP A 78 -15.08 -4.16 -2.56
N LYS A 79 -15.54 -2.91 -2.63
CA LYS A 79 -14.81 -1.77 -3.21
C LYS A 79 -13.61 -1.27 -2.38
N GLN A 80 -13.36 -1.84 -1.20
CA GLN A 80 -12.29 -1.38 -0.28
C GLN A 80 -10.95 -2.05 -0.64
N ALA A 81 -10.26 -1.50 -1.65
CA ALA A 81 -9.05 -2.10 -2.18
C ALA A 81 -7.93 -2.31 -1.13
N TRP A 82 -7.87 -1.51 -0.08
CA TRP A 82 -6.94 -1.71 1.04
C TRP A 82 -7.11 -3.06 1.76
N LEU A 83 -8.33 -3.62 1.74
CA LEU A 83 -8.65 -4.90 2.37
C LEU A 83 -8.51 -6.09 1.41
N TRP A 84 -8.22 -5.85 0.15
CA TRP A 84 -7.99 -6.93 -0.81
C TRP A 84 -6.70 -7.68 -0.50
N GLU A 85 -6.62 -8.92 -0.94
CA GLU A 85 -5.47 -9.79 -0.77
C GLU A 85 -4.78 -10.04 -2.12
N ALA A 86 -3.45 -10.07 -2.10
CA ALA A 86 -2.64 -10.46 -3.25
C ALA A 86 -1.91 -11.76 -2.95
N ALA A 87 -2.17 -12.81 -3.71
CA ALA A 87 -1.52 -14.11 -3.56
C ALA A 87 -0.51 -14.32 -4.68
N SER A 88 0.75 -14.60 -4.32
CA SER A 88 1.83 -14.93 -5.25
C SER A 88 2.95 -15.71 -4.55
N ASP A 89 3.90 -16.23 -5.33
CA ASP A 89 5.13 -16.86 -4.84
C ASP A 89 6.31 -15.87 -4.76
N ILE A 90 6.04 -14.56 -4.75
CA ILE A 90 7.03 -13.50 -4.63
C ILE A 90 7.33 -13.28 -3.15
N ALA A 91 8.60 -13.39 -2.75
CA ALA A 91 9.00 -13.25 -1.35
C ALA A 91 8.66 -11.87 -0.77
N GLU A 92 8.78 -10.83 -1.57
CA GLU A 92 8.41 -9.46 -1.19
C GLU A 92 6.91 -9.34 -0.90
N GLN A 93 6.02 -10.10 -1.57
CA GLN A 93 4.60 -10.07 -1.27
C GLN A 93 4.31 -10.63 0.13
N ALA A 94 4.95 -11.74 0.50
CA ALA A 94 4.79 -12.33 1.82
C ALA A 94 5.29 -11.39 2.94
N ASP A 95 6.38 -10.65 2.71
CA ASP A 95 6.89 -9.64 3.65
C ASP A 95 5.93 -8.43 3.74
N GLU A 96 5.39 -7.97 2.61
CA GLU A 96 4.36 -6.91 2.55
C GLU A 96 3.10 -7.31 3.35
N ASP A 97 2.62 -8.53 3.17
CA ASP A 97 1.43 -9.04 3.85
C ASP A 97 1.61 -9.09 5.37
N MET A 98 2.84 -9.36 5.86
CA MET A 98 3.14 -9.27 7.30
C MET A 98 3.03 -7.83 7.84
N TYR A 99 3.49 -6.83 7.09
CA TYR A 99 3.31 -5.42 7.48
C TYR A 99 1.84 -5.03 7.44
N ARG A 100 1.12 -5.44 6.41
CA ARG A 100 -0.32 -5.17 6.26
C ARG A 100 -1.13 -5.75 7.41
N ALA A 101 -0.92 -7.04 7.76
CA ALA A 101 -1.60 -7.69 8.86
C ALA A 101 -1.38 -6.99 10.22
N LEU A 102 -0.19 -6.42 10.41
CA LEU A 102 0.13 -5.67 11.64
C LEU A 102 -0.75 -4.43 11.83
N VAL A 103 -1.14 -3.77 10.73
CA VAL A 103 -1.88 -2.51 10.73
C VAL A 103 -3.32 -2.63 10.24
N GLU A 104 -3.78 -3.84 9.95
CA GLU A 104 -5.12 -4.12 9.41
C GLU A 104 -6.26 -3.45 10.21
N PRO A 105 -6.30 -3.47 11.56
CA PRO A 105 -7.35 -2.79 12.31
C PRO A 105 -7.42 -1.28 12.03
N GLN A 106 -6.26 -0.62 11.87
CA GLN A 106 -6.16 0.80 11.53
C GLN A 106 -6.60 1.05 10.08
N ILE A 107 -6.25 0.15 9.17
CA ILE A 107 -6.66 0.23 7.76
C ILE A 107 -8.17 0.07 7.62
N CYS A 108 -8.79 -0.87 8.35
CA CYS A 108 -10.25 -1.04 8.38
C CYS A 108 -10.95 0.26 8.84
N GLU A 109 -10.46 0.88 9.90
CA GLU A 109 -11.02 2.13 10.40
C GLU A 109 -10.78 3.30 9.43
N LEU A 110 -9.59 3.40 8.82
CA LEU A 110 -9.27 4.41 7.80
C LEU A 110 -10.19 4.31 6.58
N ASN A 111 -10.51 3.11 6.11
CA ASN A 111 -11.45 2.91 5.02
C ASN A 111 -12.85 3.45 5.34
N TRP A 112 -13.32 3.22 6.56
CA TRP A 112 -14.61 3.74 7.00
C TRP A 112 -14.61 5.28 7.02
N PHE A 113 -13.53 5.90 7.53
CA PHE A 113 -13.39 7.35 7.56
C PHE A 113 -13.28 8.00 6.18
N GLN A 114 -12.74 7.30 5.19
CA GLN A 114 -12.53 7.85 3.85
C GLN A 114 -13.86 8.26 3.17
N ASP A 115 -14.95 7.56 3.48
CA ASP A 115 -16.28 7.91 3.00
C ASP A 115 -16.94 9.05 3.84
N MET A 116 -16.40 9.40 5.01
CA MET A 116 -17.09 10.21 6.04
C MET A 116 -16.30 11.45 6.52
N LEU A 117 -15.24 11.86 5.84
CA LEU A 117 -14.40 13.02 6.22
C LEU A 117 -15.13 14.37 6.02
N ASN A 118 -16.13 14.64 6.85
CA ASN A 118 -16.95 15.86 6.76
C ASN A 118 -16.71 16.86 7.91
N THR A 119 -15.99 16.47 8.96
CA THR A 119 -15.76 17.30 10.14
C THR A 119 -14.29 17.39 10.52
N GLN A 120 -13.90 18.44 11.24
CA GLN A 120 -12.53 18.58 11.74
C GLN A 120 -12.16 17.47 12.75
N GLN A 121 -13.14 16.96 13.49
CA GLN A 121 -12.93 15.87 14.45
C GLN A 121 -12.61 14.56 13.74
N ASP A 122 -13.31 14.27 12.65
CA ASP A 122 -13.05 13.09 11.81
C ASP A 122 -11.66 13.15 11.19
N PHE A 123 -11.24 14.33 10.76
CA PHE A 123 -9.89 14.54 10.24
C PHE A 123 -8.81 14.31 11.30
N ALA A 124 -9.01 14.74 12.53
CA ALA A 124 -8.06 14.50 13.62
C ALA A 124 -7.91 12.98 13.90
N ARG A 125 -9.00 12.22 13.92
CA ARG A 125 -8.97 10.76 14.08
C ARG A 125 -8.27 10.07 12.90
N TYR A 126 -8.54 10.53 11.69
CA TYR A 126 -7.87 10.05 10.49
C TYR A 126 -6.34 10.21 10.57
N MET A 127 -5.86 11.38 10.99
CA MET A 127 -4.43 11.64 11.18
C MET A 127 -3.82 10.80 12.31
N GLU A 128 -4.56 10.57 13.39
CA GLU A 128 -4.15 9.71 14.50
C GLU A 128 -3.94 8.26 14.04
N LEU A 129 -4.87 7.72 13.24
CA LEU A 129 -4.77 6.36 12.69
C LEU A 129 -3.53 6.18 11.81
N PHE A 130 -3.22 7.14 10.95
CA PHE A 130 -1.96 7.13 10.19
C PHE A 130 -0.73 7.19 11.11
N GLY A 131 -0.80 7.93 12.20
CA GLY A 131 0.24 7.94 13.23
C GLY A 131 0.45 6.56 13.85
N GLN A 132 -0.64 5.85 14.18
CA GLN A 132 -0.59 4.48 14.71
C GLN A 132 -0.04 3.48 13.68
N VAL A 133 -0.41 3.59 12.40
CA VAL A 133 0.15 2.79 11.31
C VAL A 133 1.66 3.01 11.22
N SER A 134 2.11 4.26 11.21
CA SER A 134 3.54 4.61 11.19
C SER A 134 4.28 4.04 12.40
N GLU A 135 3.75 4.19 13.60
CA GLU A 135 4.35 3.67 14.83
C GLU A 135 4.54 2.16 14.80
N LYS A 136 3.49 1.40 14.47
CA LYS A 136 3.57 -0.06 14.39
C LYS A 136 4.57 -0.51 13.34
N THR A 137 4.58 0.15 12.19
CA THR A 137 5.51 -0.14 11.09
C THR A 137 6.96 0.10 11.56
N VAL A 138 7.26 1.26 12.15
CA VAL A 138 8.60 1.59 12.66
C VAL A 138 9.04 0.59 13.72
N ARG A 139 8.19 0.23 14.68
CA ARG A 139 8.50 -0.79 15.71
C ARG A 139 8.84 -2.14 15.09
N ARG A 140 8.08 -2.61 14.10
CA ARG A 140 8.39 -3.84 13.38
C ARG A 140 9.74 -3.76 12.68
N MET A 141 10.02 -2.64 12.04
CA MET A 141 11.26 -2.41 11.31
C MET A 141 12.52 -2.47 12.19
N GLN A 142 12.42 -2.18 13.48
CA GLN A 142 13.57 -2.24 14.42
C GLN A 142 14.19 -3.65 14.48
N THR A 143 13.40 -4.69 14.34
CA THR A 143 13.84 -6.09 14.46
C THR A 143 13.80 -6.86 13.12
N ALA A 144 13.07 -6.38 12.13
CA ALA A 144 12.98 -7.01 10.82
C ALA A 144 14.29 -6.88 10.03
N PRO A 145 14.61 -7.84 9.13
CA PRO A 145 15.72 -7.70 8.20
C PRO A 145 15.49 -6.53 7.23
N VAL A 146 16.56 -5.92 6.76
CA VAL A 146 16.50 -4.83 5.77
C VAL A 146 16.28 -5.46 4.38
N THR A 147 15.01 -5.59 3.99
CA THR A 147 14.56 -6.10 2.69
C THR A 147 14.14 -4.94 1.78
N ARG A 148 13.76 -5.23 0.54
CA ARG A 148 13.15 -4.22 -0.35
C ARG A 148 11.84 -3.68 0.21
N VAL A 149 11.01 -4.55 0.79
CA VAL A 149 9.77 -4.14 1.47
C VAL A 149 10.08 -3.22 2.65
N TRP A 150 11.07 -3.59 3.46
CA TRP A 150 11.52 -2.75 4.56
C TRP A 150 11.94 -1.34 4.10
N LEU A 151 12.70 -1.25 3.00
CA LEU A 151 13.11 0.04 2.41
C LEU A 151 11.90 0.85 1.94
N ASN A 152 10.93 0.21 1.28
CA ASN A 152 9.68 0.84 0.85
C ASN A 152 8.88 1.37 2.05
N LYS A 153 8.74 0.57 3.13
CA LYS A 153 8.05 1.00 4.36
C LYS A 153 8.76 2.18 5.05
N LEU A 154 10.08 2.22 5.04
CA LEU A 154 10.81 3.37 5.55
C LEU A 154 10.51 4.63 4.73
N ALA A 155 10.49 4.53 3.41
CA ALA A 155 10.16 5.64 2.53
C ALA A 155 8.71 6.12 2.73
N GLU A 156 7.74 5.21 2.92
CA GLU A 156 6.35 5.55 3.25
C GLU A 156 6.25 6.31 4.57
N CYS A 157 6.89 5.83 5.62
CA CYS A 157 6.92 6.50 6.92
C CYS A 157 7.60 7.88 6.83
N ALA A 158 8.71 8.00 6.08
CA ALA A 158 9.39 9.26 5.86
C ALA A 158 8.51 10.27 5.10
N ARG A 159 7.72 9.81 4.13
CA ARG A 159 6.74 10.64 3.42
C ARG A 159 5.65 11.16 4.37
N LEU A 160 5.13 10.31 5.26
CA LEU A 160 4.15 10.73 6.26
C LEU A 160 4.67 11.83 7.19
N LEU A 161 5.96 11.81 7.54
CA LEU A 161 6.59 12.88 8.32
C LEU A 161 6.49 14.27 7.66
N GLN A 162 6.49 14.36 6.33
CA GLN A 162 6.34 15.63 5.61
C GLN A 162 4.96 16.27 5.85
N PHE A 163 3.97 15.44 6.17
CA PHE A 163 2.62 15.88 6.54
C PHE A 163 2.42 16.01 8.05
N GLY A 164 3.50 15.93 8.84
CA GLY A 164 3.45 15.99 10.30
C GLY A 164 2.98 14.70 10.99
N ILE A 165 2.78 13.62 10.23
CA ILE A 165 2.32 12.32 10.75
C ILE A 165 3.52 11.52 11.25
N GLY A 166 3.40 10.92 12.44
CA GLY A 166 4.46 10.06 13.00
C GLY A 166 5.68 10.83 13.52
N THR A 167 5.57 12.13 13.76
CA THR A 167 6.67 12.99 14.28
C THR A 167 7.20 12.51 15.62
N ALA A 168 6.36 11.87 16.44
CA ALA A 168 6.77 11.26 17.72
C ALA A 168 7.84 10.17 17.56
N HIS A 169 7.92 9.51 16.38
CA HIS A 169 8.84 8.41 16.10
C HIS A 169 9.98 8.81 15.14
N LYS A 170 10.20 10.12 14.96
CA LYS A 170 11.23 10.62 14.05
C LYS A 170 12.64 10.14 14.44
N ALA A 171 12.94 10.08 15.75
CA ALA A 171 14.25 9.62 16.22
C ALA A 171 14.48 8.13 15.92
N GLU A 172 13.46 7.29 16.12
CA GLU A 172 13.51 5.87 15.77
C GLU A 172 13.68 5.66 14.27
N MET A 173 12.99 6.44 13.44
CA MET A 173 13.12 6.38 11.98
C MET A 173 14.53 6.78 11.51
N LEU A 174 15.15 7.78 12.13
CA LEU A 174 16.54 8.13 11.85
C LEU A 174 17.50 6.99 12.22
N ALA A 175 17.28 6.34 13.36
CA ALA A 175 18.05 5.16 13.75
C ALA A 175 17.88 3.98 12.79
N LEU A 176 16.70 3.83 12.18
CA LEU A 176 16.47 2.83 11.12
C LEU A 176 17.30 3.14 9.87
N TYR A 177 17.44 4.40 9.49
CA TYR A 177 18.28 4.81 8.37
C TYR A 177 19.74 4.38 8.54
N ASP A 178 20.25 4.37 9.78
CA ASP A 178 21.61 3.92 10.09
C ASP A 178 21.82 2.41 9.91
N ARG A 179 20.76 1.62 9.85
CA ARG A 179 20.81 0.19 9.53
C ARG A 179 21.03 -0.10 8.03
N MET A 180 20.82 0.88 7.17
CA MET A 180 21.00 0.74 5.73
C MET A 180 22.48 0.72 5.37
N THR A 181 22.84 -0.12 4.38
CA THR A 181 24.17 -0.06 3.75
C THR A 181 24.29 1.22 2.91
N GLU A 182 25.53 1.59 2.58
CA GLU A 182 25.79 2.76 1.72
C GLU A 182 25.12 2.61 0.35
N GLU A 183 25.15 1.42 -0.24
CA GLU A 183 24.47 1.12 -1.51
C GLU A 183 22.96 1.33 -1.40
N GLN A 184 22.34 0.87 -0.30
CA GLN A 184 20.89 1.06 -0.07
C GLN A 184 20.52 2.53 0.11
N ARG A 185 21.40 3.33 0.76
CA ARG A 185 21.16 4.79 0.94
C ARG A 185 21.26 5.57 -0.37
N GLN A 186 22.05 5.08 -1.32
CA GLN A 186 22.24 5.71 -2.63
C GLN A 186 21.26 5.20 -3.69
N SER A 187 20.54 4.12 -3.42
CA SER A 187 19.53 3.58 -4.32
C SER A 187 18.32 4.53 -4.39
N PRO A 188 17.83 4.88 -5.56
CA PRO A 188 16.57 5.61 -5.67
C PRO A 188 15.45 4.74 -5.10
N MET A 189 14.81 5.23 -4.04
CA MET A 189 13.61 4.65 -3.44
C MET A 189 12.36 5.07 -4.23
#